data_9f9420134e9c940fa7df2c178cb7ed44
#
_entry.id   9f9420134e9c940fa7df2c178cb7ed44
#
_cell.length_a   1.000
_cell.length_b   1.000
_cell.length_c   1.000
_cell.angle_alpha   90.00
_cell.angle_beta   90.00
_cell.angle_gamma   90.00
#
_symmetry.space_group_name_H-M   'P 1'
#
loop_
_entity.id
_entity.type
_entity.pdbx_description
1 polymer ?
#
loop_
_entity_poly.entity_id
_entity_poly.type
_entity_poly.pdbx_seq_one_letter_code
_entity_poly.pdbx_strand_id
1 'polypeptide(L)'
;SVAARLTLEMPGQGRFYGQALAEALESGEIDETHVDVLVDDLLLLMERTGVLDGVGGEPEKPLDRPEDRSLNRRAAAAGSVLYRNDGVLPLDPLTLGSIAVIGPSAMHARVMGGGSANVRPYHDTPPLDALMDRFPDLDIRYARGADIDRTVPPITRPLLDGVARIEFFEGWAFEGDVVAVTEQPNTRLLAFGSPAPGVESERRSARVTATIIPEASGAHRFTLTESGRAVLRVNGETIIDASASDIERGDSFFGFGSIEMSADIDLKAGEAVTVEIEFTN
;
A
#
# COMPACT_ATOMS: atom_id res chain seq x y z
N SER A 1 -12.80 -11.79 25.98
CA SER A 1 -11.38 -11.33 25.79
C SER A 1 -10.62 -11.34 27.10
N VAL A 2 -11.07 -10.61 28.14
CA VAL A 2 -10.40 -10.54 29.47
C VAL A 2 -10.31 -11.92 30.10
N ALA A 3 -11.38 -12.67 30.20
CA ALA A 3 -11.40 -14.03 30.73
C ALA A 3 -10.50 -15.00 29.95
N ALA A 4 -10.23 -14.73 28.68
CA ALA A 4 -9.28 -15.48 27.84
C ALA A 4 -7.84 -14.95 27.95
N ARG A 5 -7.59 -14.02 28.88
CA ARG A 5 -6.26 -13.43 29.15
C ARG A 5 -5.65 -12.72 27.94
N LEU A 6 -6.44 -12.00 27.17
CA LEU A 6 -5.93 -11.08 26.14
C LEU A 6 -5.40 -9.83 26.84
N THR A 7 -4.10 -9.68 26.95
CA THR A 7 -3.44 -8.64 27.73
C THR A 7 -3.51 -7.27 27.07
N LEU A 8 -3.43 -7.21 25.75
CA LEU A 8 -3.41 -5.96 24.97
C LEU A 8 -4.35 -6.08 23.77
N GLU A 9 -5.26 -5.13 23.65
CA GLU A 9 -6.14 -5.02 22.47
C GLU A 9 -5.40 -4.33 21.31
N MET A 10 -5.35 -4.98 20.16
CA MET A 10 -4.75 -4.47 18.94
C MET A 10 -5.70 -4.65 17.74
N PRO A 11 -5.83 -3.66 16.87
CA PRO A 11 -5.31 -2.27 16.93
C PRO A 11 -6.00 -1.46 18.01
N GLY A 12 -5.25 -0.56 18.65
CA GLY A 12 -5.65 0.14 19.85
C GLY A 12 -6.66 1.26 19.64
N GLN A 13 -7.93 0.94 19.37
CA GLN A 13 -9.02 1.91 19.38
C GLN A 13 -10.05 1.67 20.49
N GLY A 14 -9.74 0.82 21.46
CA GLY A 14 -10.58 0.61 22.62
C GLY A 14 -11.97 0.05 22.30
N ARG A 15 -12.10 -0.84 21.34
CA ARG A 15 -13.39 -1.42 20.95
C ARG A 15 -14.00 -2.29 22.03
N PHE A 16 -13.16 -3.06 22.74
CA PHE A 16 -13.56 -4.01 23.77
C PHE A 16 -12.98 -3.64 25.14
N TYR A 17 -11.82 -2.95 25.17
CA TYR A 17 -11.20 -2.42 26.37
C TYR A 17 -11.57 -0.91 26.52
N GLY A 18 -10.97 -0.20 27.46
CA GLY A 18 -11.36 1.18 27.75
C GLY A 18 -12.74 1.26 28.37
N GLN A 19 -13.64 2.05 27.82
CA GLN A 19 -14.98 2.31 28.39
C GLN A 19 -15.82 1.04 28.55
N ALA A 20 -15.82 0.14 27.57
CA ALA A 20 -16.56 -1.12 27.64
C ALA A 20 -16.05 -2.04 28.77
N LEU A 21 -14.75 -2.04 29.03
CA LEU A 21 -14.16 -2.78 30.13
C LEU A 21 -14.54 -2.16 31.48
N ALA A 22 -14.52 -0.83 31.60
CA ALA A 22 -14.94 -0.12 32.80
C ALA A 22 -16.42 -0.41 33.15
N GLU A 23 -17.30 -0.38 32.16
CA GLU A 23 -18.72 -0.73 32.33
C GLU A 23 -18.93 -2.18 32.76
N ALA A 24 -18.15 -3.11 32.22
CA ALA A 24 -18.18 -4.53 32.60
C ALA A 24 -17.73 -4.76 34.06
N LEU A 25 -16.74 -3.99 34.53
CA LEU A 25 -16.32 -3.99 35.95
C LEU A 25 -17.41 -3.40 36.87
N GLU A 26 -17.96 -2.25 36.50
CA GLU A 26 -19.02 -1.59 37.27
C GLU A 26 -20.30 -2.44 37.38
N SER A 27 -20.63 -3.18 36.31
CA SER A 27 -21.77 -4.10 36.31
C SER A 27 -21.51 -5.42 37.02
N GLY A 28 -20.24 -5.74 37.37
CA GLY A 28 -19.83 -7.01 37.96
C GLY A 28 -19.79 -8.18 36.98
N GLU A 29 -19.83 -7.93 35.68
CA GLU A 29 -19.64 -8.95 34.64
C GLU A 29 -18.21 -9.50 34.65
N ILE A 30 -17.24 -8.66 35.01
CA ILE A 30 -15.83 -8.99 35.13
C ILE A 30 -15.37 -8.57 36.53
N ASP A 31 -14.58 -9.41 37.17
CA ASP A 31 -13.93 -9.11 38.44
C ASP A 31 -12.61 -8.37 38.21
N GLU A 32 -12.28 -7.42 39.10
CA GLU A 32 -11.05 -6.63 39.03
C GLU A 32 -9.79 -7.50 39.04
N THR A 33 -9.83 -8.66 39.70
CA THR A 33 -8.71 -9.62 39.71
C THR A 33 -8.35 -10.13 38.31
N HIS A 34 -9.29 -10.16 37.38
CA HIS A 34 -8.97 -10.50 35.99
C HIS A 34 -8.17 -9.39 35.31
N VAL A 35 -8.43 -8.15 35.63
CA VAL A 35 -7.69 -6.99 35.10
C VAL A 35 -6.29 -6.94 35.70
N ASP A 36 -6.17 -7.19 37.01
CA ASP A 36 -4.87 -7.25 37.70
C ASP A 36 -3.92 -8.24 37.02
N VAL A 37 -4.42 -9.42 36.65
CA VAL A 37 -3.62 -10.43 35.94
C VAL A 37 -3.14 -9.91 34.58
N LEU A 38 -3.95 -9.14 33.86
CA LEU A 38 -3.52 -8.57 32.58
C LEU A 38 -2.50 -7.45 32.77
N VAL A 39 -2.66 -6.65 33.81
CA VAL A 39 -1.70 -5.59 34.20
C VAL A 39 -0.35 -6.22 34.59
N ASP A 40 -0.36 -7.27 35.40
CA ASP A 40 0.85 -8.00 35.79
C ASP A 40 1.59 -8.57 34.58
N ASP A 41 0.88 -9.18 33.63
CA ASP A 41 1.47 -9.69 32.38
C ASP A 41 2.12 -8.57 31.56
N LEU A 42 1.49 -7.38 31.50
CA LEU A 42 2.03 -6.23 30.78
C LEU A 42 3.26 -5.66 31.49
N LEU A 43 3.19 -5.51 32.80
CA LEU A 43 4.32 -5.03 33.61
C LEU A 43 5.52 -5.97 33.49
N LEU A 44 5.29 -7.29 33.51
CA LEU A 44 6.33 -8.28 33.29
C LEU A 44 6.96 -8.17 31.89
N LEU A 45 6.17 -7.89 30.87
CA LEU A 45 6.70 -7.61 29.53
C LEU A 45 7.56 -6.35 29.51
N MET A 46 7.08 -5.28 30.13
CA MET A 46 7.79 -4.00 30.23
C MET A 46 9.12 -4.14 31.00
N GLU A 47 9.12 -4.92 32.09
CA GLU A 47 10.35 -5.24 32.83
C GLU A 47 11.35 -5.97 31.93
N ARG A 48 10.91 -7.06 31.26
CA ARG A 48 11.76 -7.87 30.39
C ARG A 48 12.32 -7.12 29.18
N THR A 49 11.61 -6.13 28.70
CA THR A 49 12.05 -5.28 27.59
C THR A 49 12.84 -4.05 28.03
N GLY A 50 12.99 -3.82 29.35
CA GLY A 50 13.72 -2.69 29.92
C GLY A 50 12.94 -1.35 29.86
N VAL A 51 11.69 -1.37 29.45
CA VAL A 51 10.89 -0.13 29.34
C VAL A 51 10.70 0.54 30.71
N LEU A 52 10.58 -0.26 31.78
CA LEU A 52 10.49 0.27 33.16
C LEU A 52 11.78 0.94 33.63
N ASP A 53 12.93 0.55 33.08
CA ASP A 53 14.24 1.14 33.37
C ASP A 53 14.54 2.37 32.50
N GLY A 54 13.56 2.82 31.72
CA GLY A 54 13.72 3.98 30.84
C GLY A 54 14.46 3.69 29.55
N VAL A 55 14.61 2.41 29.17
CA VAL A 55 15.08 2.04 27.85
C VAL A 55 13.99 2.41 26.85
N GLY A 56 14.03 3.66 26.39
CA GLY A 56 13.21 4.12 25.28
C GLY A 56 13.70 3.47 23.98
N GLY A 57 12.78 3.18 23.06
CA GLY A 57 13.16 2.73 21.74
C GLY A 57 14.09 3.76 21.08
N GLU A 58 15.22 3.32 20.55
CA GLU A 58 15.99 4.18 19.65
C GLU A 58 15.12 4.51 18.43
N PRO A 59 15.31 5.70 17.84
CA PRO A 59 14.65 6.02 16.58
C PRO A 59 14.91 4.92 15.54
N GLU A 60 13.88 4.57 14.81
CA GLU A 60 13.99 3.62 13.70
C GLU A 60 15.13 4.03 12.78
N LYS A 61 16.12 3.15 12.62
CA LYS A 61 17.26 3.37 11.71
C LYS A 61 17.13 2.37 10.57
N PRO A 62 16.70 2.82 9.40
CA PRO A 62 16.71 1.96 8.24
C PRO A 62 18.14 1.59 7.86
N LEU A 63 18.42 0.30 7.81
CA LEU A 63 19.74 -0.24 7.50
C LEU A 63 19.66 -1.09 6.23
N ASP A 64 20.38 -0.64 5.20
CA ASP A 64 20.52 -1.41 3.95
C ASP A 64 21.90 -2.06 3.90
N ARG A 65 22.11 -3.12 4.67
CA ARG A 65 23.39 -3.80 4.78
C ARG A 65 23.56 -4.90 3.75
N PRO A 66 24.75 -5.03 3.12
CA PRO A 66 25.03 -6.12 2.17
C PRO A 66 24.83 -7.53 2.75
N GLU A 67 25.15 -7.71 4.03
CA GLU A 67 24.96 -8.99 4.73
C GLU A 67 23.48 -9.36 4.87
N ASP A 68 22.58 -8.39 5.10
CA ASP A 68 21.14 -8.61 5.17
C ASP A 68 20.60 -9.02 3.79
N ARG A 69 21.03 -8.37 2.72
CA ARG A 69 20.68 -8.75 1.35
C ARG A 69 21.16 -10.16 1.03
N SER A 70 22.39 -10.51 1.42
CA SER A 70 22.93 -11.85 1.24
C SER A 70 22.13 -12.90 2.01
N LEU A 71 21.73 -12.58 3.25
CA LEU A 71 20.90 -13.45 4.09
C LEU A 71 19.51 -13.65 3.46
N ASN A 72 18.85 -12.58 3.02
CA ASN A 72 17.55 -12.63 2.38
C ASN A 72 17.58 -13.49 1.11
N ARG A 73 18.62 -13.35 0.29
CA ARG A 73 18.80 -14.19 -0.92
C ARG A 73 18.94 -15.67 -0.57
N ARG A 74 19.72 -16.00 0.45
CA ARG A 74 19.89 -17.40 0.92
C ARG A 74 18.60 -17.94 1.49
N ALA A 75 17.87 -17.13 2.27
CA ALA A 75 16.60 -17.53 2.86
C ALA A 75 15.55 -17.80 1.77
N ALA A 76 15.45 -16.92 0.78
CA ALA A 76 14.55 -17.10 -0.37
C ALA A 76 14.88 -18.37 -1.15
N ALA A 77 16.16 -18.63 -1.44
CA ALA A 77 16.59 -19.83 -2.12
C ALA A 77 16.30 -21.11 -1.30
N ALA A 78 16.54 -21.06 0.01
CA ALA A 78 16.29 -22.20 0.90
C ALA A 78 14.78 -22.46 1.13
N GLY A 79 13.95 -21.41 1.07
CA GLY A 79 12.49 -21.51 1.16
C GLY A 79 11.80 -21.94 -0.13
N SER A 80 12.51 -21.94 -1.26
CA SER A 80 11.95 -22.36 -2.55
C SER A 80 11.82 -23.88 -2.62
N VAL A 81 10.64 -24.36 -3.00
CA VAL A 81 10.37 -25.80 -3.16
C VAL A 81 10.22 -26.13 -4.64
N LEU A 82 11.12 -26.98 -5.15
CA LEU A 82 11.01 -27.54 -6.50
C LEU A 82 10.03 -28.71 -6.48
N TYR A 83 8.79 -28.44 -6.85
CA TYR A 83 7.71 -29.43 -6.78
C TYR A 83 7.86 -30.54 -7.85
N ARG A 84 8.26 -30.16 -9.06
CA ARG A 84 8.48 -31.08 -10.18
C ARG A 84 9.57 -30.55 -11.10
N ASN A 85 10.43 -31.44 -11.59
CA ASN A 85 11.43 -31.14 -12.60
C ASN A 85 11.64 -32.38 -13.49
N ASP A 86 11.29 -32.25 -14.74
CA ASP A 86 11.47 -33.31 -15.74
C ASP A 86 12.82 -33.15 -16.49
N GLY A 87 13.83 -32.59 -15.82
CA GLY A 87 15.18 -32.40 -16.37
C GLY A 87 15.41 -31.05 -17.06
N VAL A 88 14.45 -30.12 -16.97
CA VAL A 88 14.60 -28.75 -17.54
C VAL A 88 15.50 -27.88 -16.68
N LEU A 89 15.48 -28.07 -15.38
CA LEU A 89 16.31 -27.33 -14.42
C LEU A 89 17.49 -28.17 -13.94
N PRO A 90 18.68 -27.58 -13.75
CA PRO A 90 19.01 -26.15 -13.95
C PRO A 90 19.03 -25.75 -15.43
N LEU A 91 18.67 -24.48 -15.71
CA LEU A 91 18.77 -23.94 -17.06
C LEU A 91 20.25 -23.84 -17.47
N ASP A 92 20.59 -24.39 -18.62
CA ASP A 92 21.93 -24.29 -19.22
C ASP A 92 21.94 -23.20 -20.30
N PRO A 93 22.59 -22.04 -20.05
CA PRO A 93 22.61 -20.92 -21.00
C PRO A 93 23.27 -21.26 -22.33
N LEU A 94 24.11 -22.31 -22.38
CA LEU A 94 24.77 -22.71 -23.61
C LEU A 94 23.85 -23.48 -24.57
N THR A 95 22.76 -24.04 -24.06
CA THR A 95 21.80 -24.82 -24.84
C THR A 95 20.47 -24.12 -25.05
N LEU A 96 20.20 -23.04 -24.28
CA LEU A 96 18.98 -22.26 -24.41
C LEU A 96 19.07 -21.24 -25.55
N GLY A 97 18.10 -21.26 -26.47
CA GLY A 97 17.96 -20.23 -27.51
C GLY A 97 17.21 -18.98 -27.03
N SER A 98 16.17 -19.14 -26.21
CA SER A 98 15.37 -18.05 -25.70
C SER A 98 14.58 -18.45 -24.45
N ILE A 99 14.13 -17.48 -23.69
CA ILE A 99 13.20 -17.64 -22.54
C ILE A 99 11.99 -16.75 -22.75
N ALA A 100 10.78 -17.33 -22.63
CA ALA A 100 9.55 -16.57 -22.52
C ALA A 100 9.21 -16.39 -21.04
N VAL A 101 9.09 -15.12 -20.61
CA VAL A 101 8.69 -14.73 -19.25
C VAL A 101 7.30 -14.15 -19.32
N ILE A 102 6.33 -14.79 -18.68
CA ILE A 102 4.92 -14.43 -18.79
C ILE A 102 4.34 -14.17 -17.41
N GLY A 103 3.65 -13.06 -17.25
CA GLY A 103 2.94 -12.67 -16.03
C GLY A 103 3.40 -11.33 -15.47
N PRO A 104 2.47 -10.56 -14.87
CA PRO A 104 2.77 -9.21 -14.35
C PRO A 104 3.76 -9.22 -13.19
N SER A 105 3.78 -10.28 -12.36
CA SER A 105 4.72 -10.43 -11.25
C SER A 105 6.17 -10.65 -11.67
N ALA A 106 6.41 -10.94 -12.94
CA ALA A 106 7.77 -11.05 -13.46
C ALA A 106 8.44 -9.68 -13.62
N MET A 107 7.64 -8.63 -13.96
CA MET A 107 8.13 -7.26 -14.12
C MET A 107 8.05 -6.45 -12.81
N HIS A 108 7.11 -6.79 -11.95
CA HIS A 108 6.88 -6.08 -10.68
C HIS A 108 7.00 -7.07 -9.52
N ALA A 109 8.10 -6.98 -8.78
CA ALA A 109 8.29 -7.82 -7.60
C ALA A 109 7.20 -7.53 -6.56
N ARG A 110 6.39 -8.55 -6.25
CA ARG A 110 5.37 -8.44 -5.20
C ARG A 110 5.98 -8.90 -3.88
N VAL A 111 6.76 -8.00 -3.27
CA VAL A 111 7.51 -8.30 -2.05
C VAL A 111 6.65 -8.38 -0.80
N MET A 112 5.41 -7.89 -0.89
CA MET A 112 4.50 -7.80 0.27
C MET A 112 3.05 -8.03 -0.14
N GLY A 113 2.23 -8.46 0.83
CA GLY A 113 0.79 -8.65 0.64
C GLY A 113 -0.05 -7.36 0.64
N GLY A 114 0.56 -6.22 0.92
CA GLY A 114 -0.14 -4.94 1.05
C GLY A 114 -0.77 -4.73 2.43
N GLY A 115 -1.70 -3.75 2.54
CA GLY A 115 -2.33 -3.36 3.79
C GLY A 115 -1.35 -2.71 4.78
N SER A 116 -1.53 -2.97 6.07
CA SER A 116 -0.67 -2.47 7.14
C SER A 116 0.75 -3.04 7.13
N ALA A 117 0.96 -4.15 6.42
CA ALA A 117 2.27 -4.76 6.24
C ALA A 117 3.06 -4.16 5.06
N ASN A 118 2.58 -3.06 4.47
CA ASN A 118 3.24 -2.45 3.33
C ASN A 118 4.51 -1.73 3.77
N VAL A 119 5.66 -2.24 3.34
CA VAL A 119 6.99 -1.65 3.56
C VAL A 119 7.55 -1.20 2.22
N ARG A 120 8.28 -0.09 2.21
CA ARG A 120 9.04 0.33 1.04
C ARG A 120 10.42 -0.32 1.09
N PRO A 121 10.70 -1.33 0.28
CA PRO A 121 12.03 -1.94 0.25
C PRO A 121 13.06 -0.97 -0.34
N TYR A 122 14.31 -1.05 0.12
CA TYR A 122 15.41 -0.31 -0.52
C TYR A 122 15.69 -0.80 -1.93
N HIS A 123 15.51 -2.10 -2.12
CA HIS A 123 15.70 -2.78 -3.39
C HIS A 123 14.60 -3.81 -3.56
N ASP A 124 14.03 -3.85 -4.71
CA ASP A 124 13.28 -4.98 -5.23
C ASP A 124 14.05 -5.57 -6.41
N THR A 125 13.87 -6.84 -6.65
CA THR A 125 14.50 -7.53 -7.77
C THR A 125 13.41 -8.28 -8.51
N PRO A 126 12.80 -7.66 -9.52
CA PRO A 126 11.84 -8.35 -10.38
C PRO A 126 12.47 -9.60 -11.01
N PRO A 127 11.76 -10.72 -11.11
CA PRO A 127 12.27 -11.93 -11.76
C PRO A 127 12.79 -11.71 -13.18
N LEU A 128 12.16 -10.81 -13.94
CA LEU A 128 12.60 -10.45 -15.30
C LEU A 128 13.98 -9.82 -15.28
N ASP A 129 14.21 -8.82 -14.43
CA ASP A 129 15.50 -8.13 -14.30
C ASP A 129 16.58 -9.11 -13.85
N ALA A 130 16.28 -9.97 -12.88
CA ALA A 130 17.21 -10.98 -12.41
C ALA A 130 17.59 -12.00 -13.49
N LEU A 131 16.67 -12.35 -14.39
CA LEU A 131 16.95 -13.21 -15.54
C LEU A 131 17.81 -12.50 -16.59
N MET A 132 17.49 -11.23 -16.90
CA MET A 132 18.27 -10.41 -17.85
C MET A 132 19.70 -10.21 -17.35
N ASP A 133 19.87 -9.91 -16.07
CA ASP A 133 21.19 -9.76 -15.44
C ASP A 133 21.97 -11.09 -15.43
N ARG A 134 21.30 -12.20 -15.23
CA ARG A 134 21.93 -13.52 -15.17
C ARG A 134 22.32 -14.08 -16.53
N PHE A 135 21.55 -13.74 -17.56
CA PHE A 135 21.67 -14.24 -18.93
C PHE A 135 21.67 -13.08 -19.94
N PRO A 136 22.68 -12.21 -19.94
CA PRO A 136 22.69 -10.98 -20.73
C PRO A 136 22.68 -11.20 -22.26
N ASP A 137 23.15 -12.36 -22.70
CA ASP A 137 23.23 -12.70 -24.13
C ASP A 137 22.04 -13.54 -24.62
N LEU A 138 21.09 -13.87 -23.74
CA LEU A 138 19.94 -14.69 -24.07
C LEU A 138 18.76 -13.85 -24.57
N ASP A 139 18.05 -14.33 -25.59
CA ASP A 139 16.80 -13.71 -26.05
C ASP A 139 15.70 -13.95 -25.00
N ILE A 140 15.49 -12.95 -24.12
CA ILE A 140 14.46 -12.99 -23.07
C ILE A 140 13.28 -12.13 -23.53
N ARG A 141 12.12 -12.76 -23.71
CA ARG A 141 10.89 -12.12 -24.15
C ARG A 141 9.88 -12.06 -23.02
N TYR A 142 9.38 -10.88 -22.74
CA TYR A 142 8.35 -10.66 -21.73
C TYR A 142 6.98 -10.45 -22.35
N ALA A 143 5.96 -11.03 -21.71
CA ALA A 143 4.57 -10.69 -21.96
C ALA A 143 3.80 -10.64 -20.63
N ARG A 144 2.94 -9.63 -20.46
CA ARG A 144 2.13 -9.49 -19.24
C ARG A 144 1.17 -10.67 -19.06
N GLY A 145 0.62 -11.19 -20.14
CA GLY A 145 -0.40 -12.26 -20.05
C GLY A 145 -1.70 -11.75 -19.46
N ALA A 146 -2.20 -12.42 -18.44
CA ALA A 146 -3.44 -12.04 -17.75
C ALA A 146 -3.17 -11.08 -16.58
N ASP A 147 -4.12 -10.17 -16.32
CA ASP A 147 -4.11 -9.34 -15.12
C ASP A 147 -4.49 -10.16 -13.89
N ILE A 148 -3.84 -9.84 -12.77
CA ILE A 148 -4.08 -10.46 -11.46
C ILE A 148 -4.53 -9.43 -10.41
N ASP A 149 -4.67 -8.18 -10.82
CA ASP A 149 -5.12 -7.09 -9.95
C ASP A 149 -6.64 -7.19 -9.76
N ARG A 150 -7.10 -7.08 -8.51
CA ARG A 150 -8.55 -7.10 -8.17
C ARG A 150 -9.24 -5.81 -8.56
N THR A 151 -8.49 -4.71 -8.57
CA THR A 151 -8.90 -3.37 -8.96
C THR A 151 -7.86 -2.81 -9.92
N VAL A 152 -8.22 -1.83 -10.73
CA VAL A 152 -7.24 -1.15 -11.59
C VAL A 152 -6.15 -0.52 -10.72
N PRO A 153 -4.86 -0.83 -10.95
CA PRO A 153 -3.79 -0.26 -10.14
C PRO A 153 -3.66 1.25 -10.33
N PRO A 154 -3.11 1.97 -9.34
CA PRO A 154 -2.80 3.38 -9.48
C PRO A 154 -1.91 3.64 -10.70
N ILE A 155 -2.07 4.80 -11.30
CA ILE A 155 -1.25 5.20 -12.45
C ILE A 155 0.21 5.31 -12.02
N THR A 156 1.09 4.61 -12.72
CA THR A 156 2.54 4.59 -12.51
C THR A 156 3.25 4.73 -13.85
N ARG A 157 4.58 4.75 -13.86
CA ARG A 157 5.35 4.62 -15.11
C ARG A 157 5.05 3.26 -15.78
N PRO A 158 5.07 3.15 -17.11
CA PRO A 158 5.49 4.20 -18.07
C PRO A 158 4.42 5.25 -18.38
N LEU A 159 3.16 5.04 -18.01
CA LEU A 159 2.05 5.93 -18.34
C LEU A 159 2.16 7.30 -17.66
N LEU A 160 2.63 7.33 -16.40
CA LEU A 160 2.86 8.55 -15.64
C LEU A 160 4.08 9.30 -16.17
N ASP A 161 3.90 10.53 -16.62
CA ASP A 161 4.99 11.43 -16.97
C ASP A 161 5.50 12.16 -15.71
N GLY A 162 6.72 11.83 -15.29
CA GLY A 162 7.33 12.38 -14.08
C GLY A 162 6.78 11.76 -12.79
N VAL A 163 6.17 12.58 -11.93
CA VAL A 163 5.63 12.22 -10.61
C VAL A 163 4.22 12.76 -10.42
N ALA A 164 3.45 12.15 -9.56
CA ALA A 164 2.21 12.71 -9.07
C ALA A 164 2.50 13.70 -7.93
N ARG A 165 1.97 14.91 -8.03
CA ARG A 165 2.06 15.96 -7.02
C ARG A 165 0.82 15.93 -6.15
N ILE A 166 0.99 15.95 -4.83
CA ILE A 166 -0.09 15.98 -3.85
C ILE A 166 0.01 17.27 -3.05
N GLU A 167 -1.02 18.06 -3.11
CA GLU A 167 -1.20 19.28 -2.31
C GLU A 167 -2.20 18.99 -1.20
N PHE A 168 -1.85 19.36 0.03
CA PHE A 168 -2.71 19.23 1.19
C PHE A 168 -3.21 20.62 1.62
N PHE A 169 -4.50 20.68 1.99
CA PHE A 169 -5.17 21.88 2.45
C PHE A 169 -5.80 21.60 3.81
N GLU A 170 -5.93 22.63 4.63
CA GLU A 170 -6.74 22.58 5.85
C GLU A 170 -8.23 22.54 5.53
N GLY A 171 -8.99 21.77 6.31
CA GLY A 171 -10.44 21.69 6.17
C GLY A 171 -10.88 20.78 5.02
N TRP A 172 -12.16 20.88 4.70
CA TRP A 172 -12.80 20.03 3.69
C TRP A 172 -13.07 20.73 2.36
N ALA A 173 -12.67 21.97 2.25
CA ALA A 173 -12.72 22.74 1.01
C ALA A 173 -11.28 22.99 0.53
N PHE A 174 -11.06 22.92 -0.75
CA PHE A 174 -9.75 23.21 -1.36
C PHE A 174 -9.49 24.73 -1.42
N GLU A 175 -10.05 25.45 -0.45
CA GLU A 175 -9.94 26.90 -0.29
C GLU A 175 -8.83 27.21 0.72
N GLY A 176 -8.00 28.17 0.39
CA GLY A 176 -6.91 28.63 1.24
C GLY A 176 -5.53 28.20 0.75
N ASP A 177 -4.55 28.40 1.62
CA ASP A 177 -3.15 28.12 1.30
C ASP A 177 -2.86 26.61 1.33
N VAL A 178 -1.95 26.19 0.45
CA VAL A 178 -1.40 24.83 0.48
C VAL A 178 -0.52 24.68 1.72
N VAL A 179 -0.91 23.79 2.63
CA VAL A 179 -0.19 23.54 3.89
C VAL A 179 1.07 22.71 3.66
N ALA A 180 0.98 21.72 2.78
CA ALA A 180 2.10 20.87 2.43
C ALA A 180 1.98 20.34 1.00
N VAL A 181 3.13 20.03 0.41
CA VAL A 181 3.22 19.41 -0.90
C VAL A 181 4.12 18.18 -0.80
N THR A 182 3.68 17.08 -1.39
CA THR A 182 4.49 15.87 -1.55
C THR A 182 4.47 15.40 -3.00
N GLU A 183 5.49 14.63 -3.38
CA GLU A 183 5.58 14.02 -4.70
C GLU A 183 5.77 12.51 -4.56
N GLN A 184 5.18 11.74 -5.47
CA GLN A 184 5.28 10.30 -5.45
C GLN A 184 5.22 9.68 -6.85
N PRO A 185 5.72 8.43 -7.03
CA PRO A 185 5.81 7.80 -8.35
C PRO A 185 4.48 7.19 -8.84
N ASN A 186 3.36 7.49 -8.21
CA ASN A 186 2.04 6.98 -8.59
C ASN A 186 0.92 7.91 -8.10
N THR A 187 -0.33 7.66 -8.53
CA THR A 187 -1.50 8.47 -8.15
C THR A 187 -2.23 8.00 -6.88
N ARG A 188 -1.65 7.07 -6.12
CA ARG A 188 -2.30 6.56 -4.91
C ARG A 188 -2.12 7.52 -3.74
N LEU A 189 -3.21 8.03 -3.21
CA LEU A 189 -3.22 8.74 -1.93
C LEU A 189 -3.54 7.75 -0.81
N LEU A 190 -2.58 7.53 0.07
CA LEU A 190 -2.75 6.71 1.27
C LEU A 190 -2.13 7.45 2.45
N ALA A 191 -2.96 7.83 3.42
CA ALA A 191 -2.50 8.52 4.60
C ALA A 191 -3.21 7.99 5.84
N PHE A 192 -2.44 7.36 6.73
CA PHE A 192 -2.85 7.04 8.09
C PHE A 192 -2.24 8.09 9.02
N GLY A 193 -3.07 8.76 9.80
CA GLY A 193 -2.62 9.87 10.64
C GLY A 193 -2.28 11.13 9.83
N SER A 194 -1.29 11.91 10.27
CA SER A 194 -0.83 13.10 9.56
C SER A 194 -0.04 12.70 8.31
N PRO A 195 -0.47 13.09 7.10
CA PRO A 195 0.20 12.71 5.85
C PRO A 195 1.49 13.50 5.58
N ALA A 196 1.63 14.66 6.20
CA ALA A 196 2.79 15.53 6.09
C ALA A 196 2.89 16.46 7.31
N PRO A 197 4.09 17.00 7.63
CA PRO A 197 4.22 17.98 8.70
C PRO A 197 3.28 19.16 8.51
N GLY A 198 2.54 19.51 9.58
CA GLY A 198 1.58 20.63 9.58
C GLY A 198 0.19 20.30 9.04
N VAL A 199 -0.04 19.07 8.56
CA VAL A 199 -1.36 18.62 8.09
C VAL A 199 -2.07 17.85 9.20
N GLU A 200 -3.22 18.34 9.66
CA GLU A 200 -4.04 17.62 10.64
C GLU A 200 -4.64 16.34 10.05
N SER A 201 -4.80 15.30 10.89
CA SER A 201 -5.30 14.01 10.43
C SER A 201 -6.81 13.97 10.17
N GLU A 202 -7.58 14.79 10.88
CA GLU A 202 -9.05 14.66 10.95
C GLU A 202 -9.82 15.62 10.02
N ARG A 203 -9.21 16.72 9.62
CA ARG A 203 -9.84 17.72 8.75
C ARG A 203 -8.88 18.17 7.67
N ARG A 204 -8.92 17.46 6.57
CA ARG A 204 -8.04 17.77 5.43
C ARG A 204 -8.71 17.51 4.10
N SER A 205 -8.27 18.26 3.12
CA SER A 205 -8.47 17.94 1.73
C SER A 205 -7.12 17.78 1.03
N ALA A 206 -7.10 17.02 -0.03
CA ALA A 206 -5.90 16.79 -0.82
C ALA A 206 -6.24 16.82 -2.31
N ARG A 207 -5.36 17.42 -3.10
CA ARG A 207 -5.43 17.38 -4.55
C ARG A 207 -4.22 16.62 -5.07
N VAL A 208 -4.46 15.53 -5.79
CA VAL A 208 -3.44 14.79 -6.53
C VAL A 208 -3.50 15.24 -7.96
N THR A 209 -2.39 15.74 -8.49
CA THR A 209 -2.27 16.12 -9.91
C THR A 209 -1.17 15.29 -10.56
N ALA A 210 -1.47 14.73 -11.71
CA ALA A 210 -0.55 13.91 -12.49
C ALA A 210 -0.70 14.20 -13.98
N THR A 211 0.38 14.09 -14.72
CA THR A 211 0.35 14.08 -16.18
C THR A 211 0.57 12.66 -16.66
N ILE A 212 -0.24 12.22 -17.61
CA ILE A 212 -0.09 10.93 -18.28
C ILE A 212 0.09 11.13 -19.78
N ILE A 213 0.79 10.19 -20.42
CA ILE A 213 0.95 10.14 -21.87
C ILE A 213 0.43 8.78 -22.34
N PRO A 214 -0.78 8.71 -22.92
CA PRO A 214 -1.33 7.47 -23.47
C PRO A 214 -0.47 6.88 -24.58
N GLU A 215 -0.24 5.59 -24.57
CA GLU A 215 0.50 4.87 -25.61
C GLU A 215 -0.38 4.59 -26.85
N ALA A 216 -1.69 4.54 -26.66
CA ALA A 216 -2.66 4.24 -27.72
C ALA A 216 -3.79 5.27 -27.74
N SER A 217 -4.38 5.49 -28.92
CA SER A 217 -5.60 6.30 -29.06
C SER A 217 -6.85 5.42 -28.89
N GLY A 218 -7.92 6.01 -28.34
CA GLY A 218 -9.22 5.37 -28.15
C GLY A 218 -9.73 5.45 -26.72
N ALA A 219 -10.71 4.63 -26.39
CA ALA A 219 -11.32 4.62 -25.07
C ALA A 219 -10.35 4.11 -23.99
N HIS A 220 -10.14 4.93 -22.97
CA HIS A 220 -9.36 4.62 -21.79
C HIS A 220 -10.29 4.56 -20.58
N ARG A 221 -10.21 3.49 -19.82
CA ARG A 221 -10.98 3.32 -18.59
C ARG A 221 -10.21 3.85 -17.40
N PHE A 222 -10.79 4.84 -16.74
CA PHE A 222 -10.34 5.30 -15.43
C PHE A 222 -11.20 4.70 -14.34
N THR A 223 -10.57 4.43 -13.19
CA THR A 223 -11.28 3.96 -12.01
C THR A 223 -10.90 4.77 -10.79
N LEU A 224 -11.80 4.81 -9.83
CA LEU A 224 -11.61 5.47 -8.55
C LEU A 224 -12.19 4.60 -7.43
N THR A 225 -11.37 4.40 -6.38
CA THR A 225 -11.80 3.86 -5.10
C THR A 225 -11.38 4.85 -4.03
N GLU A 226 -12.28 5.22 -3.14
CA GLU A 226 -12.04 6.24 -2.12
C GLU A 226 -12.54 5.77 -0.75
N SER A 227 -12.06 6.41 0.34
CA SER A 227 -12.49 6.15 1.72
C SER A 227 -13.04 7.42 2.41
N GLY A 228 -13.45 8.41 1.64
CA GLY A 228 -14.01 9.67 2.08
C GLY A 228 -14.96 10.22 1.03
N ARG A 229 -14.59 11.31 0.40
CA ARG A 229 -15.28 11.91 -0.76
C ARG A 229 -14.24 12.29 -1.80
N ALA A 230 -14.45 11.93 -3.05
CA ALA A 230 -13.49 12.24 -4.10
C ALA A 230 -14.15 12.63 -5.42
N VAL A 231 -13.41 13.38 -6.22
CA VAL A 231 -13.78 13.72 -7.61
C VAL A 231 -12.56 13.47 -8.48
N LEU A 232 -12.76 12.74 -9.56
CA LEU A 232 -11.73 12.50 -10.58
C LEU A 232 -12.02 13.33 -11.82
N ARG A 233 -11.03 14.14 -12.24
CA ARG A 233 -11.08 14.91 -13.47
C ARG A 233 -9.98 14.50 -14.42
N VAL A 234 -10.30 14.55 -15.70
CA VAL A 234 -9.34 14.39 -16.80
C VAL A 234 -9.43 15.62 -17.69
N ASN A 235 -8.31 16.31 -17.88
CA ASN A 235 -8.25 17.60 -18.60
C ASN A 235 -9.28 18.63 -18.11
N GLY A 236 -9.57 18.64 -16.79
CA GLY A 236 -10.54 19.52 -16.16
C GLY A 236 -12.00 19.06 -16.25
N GLU A 237 -12.31 18.03 -17.03
CA GLU A 237 -13.65 17.43 -17.10
C GLU A 237 -13.82 16.41 -15.96
N THR A 238 -14.92 16.53 -15.18
CA THR A 238 -15.26 15.55 -14.15
C THR A 238 -15.78 14.28 -14.83
N ILE A 239 -15.06 13.17 -14.64
CA ILE A 239 -15.42 11.87 -15.21
C ILE A 239 -15.96 10.91 -14.15
N ILE A 240 -15.57 11.06 -12.88
CA ILE A 240 -16.14 10.31 -11.75
C ILE A 240 -16.38 11.31 -10.62
N ASP A 241 -17.60 11.36 -10.11
CA ASP A 241 -17.97 12.11 -8.93
C ASP A 241 -18.38 11.17 -7.80
N ALA A 242 -17.51 11.04 -6.83
CA ALA A 242 -17.65 10.23 -5.62
C ALA A 242 -17.77 11.14 -4.38
N SER A 243 -18.38 12.32 -4.52
CA SER A 243 -18.57 13.26 -3.41
C SER A 243 -19.82 13.00 -2.57
N ALA A 244 -20.75 12.16 -3.05
CA ALA A 244 -21.94 11.78 -2.31
C ALA A 244 -21.63 10.95 -1.05
N SER A 245 -22.47 11.09 -0.03
CA SER A 245 -22.26 10.40 1.26
C SER A 245 -22.77 8.95 1.28
N ASP A 246 -23.54 8.54 0.27
CA ASP A 246 -24.21 7.25 0.19
C ASP A 246 -23.59 6.29 -0.83
N ILE A 247 -22.31 6.49 -1.17
CA ILE A 247 -21.59 5.60 -2.06
C ILE A 247 -21.43 4.23 -1.40
N GLU A 248 -21.75 3.19 -2.17
CA GLU A 248 -21.64 1.80 -1.74
C GLU A 248 -20.19 1.48 -1.32
N ARG A 249 -20.04 0.82 -0.17
CA ARG A 249 -18.75 0.40 0.35
C ARG A 249 -18.35 -0.97 -0.21
N GLY A 250 -17.06 -1.08 -0.52
CA GLY A 250 -16.43 -2.30 -1.02
C GLY A 250 -15.50 -2.94 0.01
N ASP A 251 -14.72 -3.92 -0.43
CA ASP A 251 -13.76 -4.64 0.43
C ASP A 251 -12.45 -3.86 0.69
N SER A 252 -12.22 -2.76 -0.01
CA SER A 252 -11.01 -1.95 0.12
C SER A 252 -10.94 -1.28 1.50
N PHE A 253 -9.71 -1.10 2.02
CA PHE A 253 -9.48 -0.43 3.31
C PHE A 253 -10.30 -1.02 4.47
N PHE A 254 -10.33 -2.33 4.60
CA PHE A 254 -11.10 -3.03 5.66
C PHE A 254 -12.60 -2.73 5.63
N GLY A 255 -13.16 -2.47 4.45
CA GLY A 255 -14.57 -2.11 4.27
C GLY A 255 -14.89 -0.62 4.39
N PHE A 256 -13.89 0.24 4.57
CA PHE A 256 -14.09 1.70 4.57
C PHE A 256 -14.04 2.30 3.17
N GLY A 257 -13.39 1.61 2.21
CA GLY A 257 -13.31 2.08 0.83
C GLY A 257 -14.63 1.87 0.07
N SER A 258 -14.86 2.70 -0.95
CA SER A 258 -15.95 2.50 -1.89
C SER A 258 -15.75 1.26 -2.76
N ILE A 259 -16.81 0.79 -3.42
CA ILE A 259 -16.66 -0.04 -4.62
C ILE A 259 -15.83 0.71 -5.66
N GLU A 260 -15.24 -0.03 -6.59
CA GLU A 260 -14.51 0.59 -7.70
C GLU A 260 -15.50 1.21 -8.69
N MET A 261 -15.47 2.54 -8.81
CA MET A 261 -16.23 3.28 -9.81
C MET A 261 -15.39 3.42 -11.08
N SER A 262 -16.03 3.44 -12.24
CA SER A 262 -15.31 3.56 -13.51
C SER A 262 -15.99 4.50 -14.50
N ALA A 263 -15.17 5.15 -15.35
CA ALA A 263 -15.60 5.94 -16.47
C ALA A 263 -14.63 5.75 -17.64
N ASP A 264 -15.16 5.80 -18.86
CA ASP A 264 -14.38 5.71 -20.08
C ASP A 264 -14.30 7.08 -20.74
N ILE A 265 -13.09 7.45 -21.21
CA ILE A 265 -12.85 8.70 -21.96
C ILE A 265 -11.93 8.41 -23.15
N ASP A 266 -12.19 9.02 -24.29
CA ASP A 266 -11.34 8.89 -25.46
C ASP A 266 -10.10 9.78 -25.34
N LEU A 267 -8.92 9.17 -25.42
CA LEU A 267 -7.64 9.85 -25.40
C LEU A 267 -6.86 9.57 -26.69
N LYS A 268 -5.88 10.43 -26.97
CA LYS A 268 -5.00 10.28 -28.12
C LYS A 268 -3.59 9.90 -27.70
N ALA A 269 -3.01 8.95 -28.43
CA ALA A 269 -1.64 8.51 -28.21
C ALA A 269 -0.66 9.69 -28.30
N GLY A 270 0.26 9.77 -27.35
CA GLY A 270 1.32 10.77 -27.29
C GLY A 270 0.88 12.18 -26.88
N GLU A 271 -0.41 12.45 -26.67
CA GLU A 271 -0.88 13.72 -26.13
C GLU A 271 -0.83 13.69 -24.60
N ALA A 272 -0.26 14.74 -23.99
CA ALA A 272 -0.24 14.89 -22.54
C ALA A 272 -1.65 15.14 -22.00
N VAL A 273 -2.02 14.39 -20.96
CA VAL A 273 -3.34 14.44 -20.33
C VAL A 273 -3.16 14.71 -18.84
N THR A 274 -3.85 15.72 -18.34
CA THR A 274 -3.86 16.02 -16.90
C THR A 274 -4.92 15.19 -16.19
N VAL A 275 -4.51 14.48 -15.16
CA VAL A 275 -5.38 13.74 -14.24
C VAL A 275 -5.35 14.45 -12.89
N GLU A 276 -6.52 14.77 -12.36
CA GLU A 276 -6.68 15.43 -11.08
C GLU A 276 -7.67 14.66 -10.21
N ILE A 277 -7.29 14.40 -8.95
CA ILE A 277 -8.16 13.80 -7.94
C ILE A 277 -8.25 14.77 -6.78
N GLU A 278 -9.44 15.25 -6.48
CA GLU A 278 -9.74 15.98 -5.24
C GLU A 278 -10.33 14.99 -4.23
N PHE A 279 -9.80 14.99 -3.03
CA PHE A 279 -10.20 14.09 -1.94
C PHE A 279 -10.42 14.88 -0.64
N THR A 280 -11.49 14.54 0.08
CA THR A 280 -11.75 14.99 1.46
C THR A 280 -12.12 13.79 2.31
N ASN A 281 -11.64 13.77 3.57
CA ASN A 281 -11.99 12.73 4.54
C ASN A 281 -13.20 13.12 5.41
#